data_ca1238aba4f1c73f384df81153e1ba7f
#
_entry.id   ca1238aba4f1c73f384df81153e1ba7f
#
_cell.length_a   1.000
_cell.length_b   1.000
_cell.length_c   1.000
_cell.angle_alpha   90.00
_cell.angle_beta   90.00
_cell.angle_gamma   90.00
#
_symmetry.space_group_name_H-M   'P 1'
#
loop_
_entity.id
_entity.type
_entity.pdbx_description
1 polymer ?
#
loop_
_entity_poly.entity_id
_entity_poly.type
_entity_poly.pdbx_seq_one_letter_code
_entity_poly.pdbx_strand_id
1 'polypeptide(L)'
;MEGRTAFLPSRDGLRFSNAWPPGPAVSVRTPLGRVGIGNAARGLCGGMVFAALDYWRTGQTPPPARPGPDDPLFRFIVRRLIDSWHVPWGVLRYYRWMRRPDQDLLRQRTVAAMWPQVKHSIDTGRPAPLGVVTVASANPLLIGHNHQVLCYGYQTEGSQVRLAVYDPNSGPDDAVLISFDPVQSGDPEFTHNLNIGWPVRAFFLTRYSPAQPPGAPTR
;
A
#
# COMPACT_ATOMS: atom_id res chain seq x y z
N MET A 1 0.77 -24.64 3.69
CA MET A 1 1.99 -23.91 4.13
C MET A 1 1.58 -22.49 4.46
N GLU A 2 2.12 -21.90 5.53
CA GLU A 2 1.80 -20.53 5.92
C GLU A 2 3.06 -19.80 6.42
N GLY A 3 3.06 -18.48 6.28
CA GLY A 3 4.05 -17.59 6.85
C GLY A 3 3.36 -16.34 7.36
N ARG A 4 3.80 -15.83 8.51
CA ARG A 4 3.25 -14.63 9.13
C ARG A 4 4.32 -13.84 9.86
N THR A 5 4.26 -12.53 9.74
CA THR A 5 5.08 -11.61 10.53
C THR A 5 4.40 -11.30 11.87
N ALA A 6 5.09 -10.61 12.76
CA ALA A 6 4.50 -10.17 14.02
C ALA A 6 3.55 -8.94 13.87
N PHE A 7 3.43 -8.36 12.68
CA PHE A 7 2.50 -7.25 12.41
C PHE A 7 1.05 -7.77 12.37
N LEU A 8 0.12 -7.03 13.01
CA LEU A 8 -1.32 -7.26 12.95
C LEU A 8 -2.05 -5.94 12.73
N PRO A 9 -2.92 -5.81 11.70
CA PRO A 9 -3.69 -4.60 11.44
C PRO A 9 -4.47 -4.09 12.66
N SER A 10 -5.13 -4.97 13.41
CA SER A 10 -5.92 -4.63 14.61
C SER A 10 -5.09 -4.06 15.75
N ARG A 11 -3.80 -4.36 15.81
CA ARG A 11 -2.87 -3.89 16.86
C ARG A 11 -1.96 -2.77 16.37
N ASP A 12 -1.37 -2.94 15.20
CA ASP A 12 -0.25 -2.14 14.70
C ASP A 12 -0.64 -1.20 13.56
N GLY A 13 -1.82 -1.40 12.96
CA GLY A 13 -2.37 -0.54 11.91
C GLY A 13 -2.85 0.81 12.45
N LEU A 14 -2.95 1.80 11.56
CA LEU A 14 -3.61 3.06 11.90
C LEU A 14 -5.09 2.79 12.19
N ARG A 15 -5.61 3.37 13.27
CA ARG A 15 -6.96 3.08 13.79
C ARG A 15 -8.07 3.86 13.10
N PHE A 16 -7.79 4.43 11.95
CA PHE A 16 -8.73 5.17 11.12
C PHE A 16 -8.56 4.78 9.66
N SER A 17 -9.65 4.86 8.90
CA SER A 17 -9.64 4.56 7.47
C SER A 17 -9.07 5.70 6.64
N ASN A 18 -8.63 5.39 5.41
CA ASN A 18 -8.09 6.31 4.42
C ASN A 18 -9.18 7.18 3.76
N ALA A 19 -10.05 7.78 4.56
CA ALA A 19 -11.13 8.66 4.12
C ALA A 19 -10.82 10.11 4.55
N TRP A 20 -10.23 10.88 3.66
CA TRP A 20 -9.80 12.24 3.93
C TRP A 20 -10.76 13.26 3.32
N PRO A 21 -10.97 14.42 3.97
CA PRO A 21 -11.74 15.51 3.36
C PRO A 21 -11.10 15.97 2.05
N PRO A 22 -11.89 16.51 1.10
CA PRO A 22 -11.35 17.13 -0.11
C PRO A 22 -10.40 18.26 0.25
N GLY A 23 -9.24 18.29 -0.41
CA GLY A 23 -8.22 19.31 -0.19
C GLY A 23 -6.85 18.86 -0.70
N PRO A 24 -5.90 19.80 -0.81
CA PRO A 24 -4.55 19.43 -1.23
C PRO A 24 -3.88 18.56 -0.17
N ALA A 25 -3.25 17.46 -0.60
CA ALA A 25 -2.46 16.60 0.28
C ALA A 25 -1.25 17.35 0.85
N VAL A 26 -0.66 18.23 0.04
CA VAL A 26 0.44 19.13 0.43
C VAL A 26 0.14 20.55 -0.02
N SER A 27 0.36 21.54 0.83
CA SER A 27 0.36 22.94 0.45
C SER A 27 1.79 23.48 0.51
N VAL A 28 2.34 23.83 -0.64
CA VAL A 28 3.67 24.45 -0.75
C VAL A 28 3.51 25.95 -0.76
N ARG A 29 4.21 26.65 0.13
CA ARG A 29 4.25 28.11 0.16
C ARG A 29 5.25 28.59 -0.89
N THR A 30 4.77 29.32 -1.88
CA THR A 30 5.61 29.97 -2.90
C THR A 30 5.56 31.48 -2.76
N PRO A 31 6.47 32.23 -3.37
CA PRO A 31 6.37 33.70 -3.40
C PRO A 31 5.07 34.25 -4.01
N LEU A 32 4.37 33.43 -4.81
CA LEU A 32 3.11 33.75 -5.46
C LEU A 32 1.87 33.24 -4.70
N GLY A 33 2.06 32.72 -3.47
CA GLY A 33 0.97 32.20 -2.64
C GLY A 33 1.13 30.71 -2.31
N ARG A 34 0.07 30.10 -1.76
CA ARG A 34 0.02 28.66 -1.46
C ARG A 34 -0.43 27.88 -2.69
N VAL A 35 0.39 26.94 -3.12
CA VAL A 35 0.07 26.00 -4.19
C VAL A 35 -0.23 24.63 -3.56
N GLY A 36 -1.45 24.12 -3.77
CA GLY A 36 -1.85 22.79 -3.33
C GLY A 36 -1.35 21.72 -4.30
N ILE A 37 -0.70 20.68 -3.78
CA ILE A 37 -0.22 19.54 -4.56
C ILE A 37 -0.97 18.29 -4.11
N GLY A 38 -1.52 17.57 -5.08
CA GLY A 38 -2.30 16.34 -4.83
C GLY A 38 -3.68 16.64 -4.25
N ASN A 39 -4.47 15.60 -4.08
CA ASN A 39 -5.77 15.67 -3.42
C ASN A 39 -5.87 14.55 -2.38
N ALA A 40 -5.96 14.92 -1.10
CA ALA A 40 -6.07 13.96 0.00
C ALA A 40 -7.30 13.05 -0.14
N ALA A 41 -8.40 13.55 -0.74
CA ALA A 41 -9.58 12.74 -1.02
C ALA A 41 -9.34 11.56 -1.99
N ARG A 42 -8.25 11.57 -2.76
CA ARG A 42 -7.81 10.43 -3.58
C ARG A 42 -7.03 9.38 -2.79
N GLY A 43 -6.91 9.58 -1.48
CA GLY A 43 -6.30 8.68 -0.54
C GLY A 43 -4.80 8.87 -0.33
N LEU A 44 -4.39 8.57 0.88
CA LEU A 44 -2.99 8.58 1.34
C LEU A 44 -2.52 7.15 1.66
N CYS A 45 -3.07 6.13 0.96
CA CYS A 45 -2.87 4.72 1.27
C CYS A 45 -1.38 4.34 1.43
N GLY A 46 -0.52 4.74 0.49
CA GLY A 46 0.92 4.46 0.58
C GLY A 46 1.59 5.12 1.78
N GLY A 47 1.16 6.34 2.11
CA GLY A 47 1.64 7.04 3.30
C GLY A 47 1.20 6.36 4.59
N MET A 48 -0.04 5.89 4.65
CA MET A 48 -0.58 5.15 5.79
C MET A 48 0.09 3.78 5.96
N VAL A 49 0.33 3.05 4.86
CA VAL A 49 1.08 1.78 4.87
C VAL A 49 2.49 1.98 5.44
N PHE A 50 3.22 2.98 4.95
CA PHE A 50 4.58 3.25 5.42
C PHE A 50 4.59 3.76 6.87
N ALA A 51 3.65 4.62 7.24
CA ALA A 51 3.53 5.11 8.61
C ALA A 51 3.23 3.98 9.60
N ALA A 52 2.27 3.08 9.28
CA ALA A 52 1.98 1.93 10.12
C ALA A 52 3.20 1.03 10.31
N LEU A 53 3.97 0.81 9.23
CA LEU A 53 5.20 0.02 9.29
C LEU A 53 6.29 0.71 10.11
N ASP A 54 6.40 2.05 10.07
CA ASP A 54 7.34 2.81 10.89
C ASP A 54 7.00 2.73 12.39
N TYR A 55 5.72 2.88 12.75
CA TYR A 55 5.24 2.71 14.13
C TYR A 55 5.53 1.30 14.64
N TRP A 56 5.20 0.27 13.86
CA TRP A 56 5.48 -1.12 14.21
C TRP A 56 6.98 -1.37 14.43
N ARG A 57 7.84 -0.89 13.53
CA ARG A 57 9.29 -1.08 13.64
C ARG A 57 9.92 -0.38 14.84
N THR A 58 9.33 0.72 15.27
CA THR A 58 9.80 1.48 16.45
C THR A 58 9.17 1.00 17.75
N GLY A 59 8.27 -0.02 17.69
CA GLY A 59 7.56 -0.54 18.85
C GLY A 59 6.55 0.45 19.45
N GLN A 60 6.10 1.43 18.66
CA GLN A 60 5.15 2.45 19.10
C GLN A 60 3.75 2.14 18.63
N THR A 61 2.77 2.48 19.46
CA THR A 61 1.35 2.40 19.09
C THR A 61 0.97 3.63 18.28
N PRO A 62 0.37 3.45 17.08
CA PRO A 62 -0.16 4.58 16.32
C PRO A 62 -1.23 5.35 17.11
N PRO A 63 -1.32 6.69 16.96
CA PRO A 63 -2.40 7.47 17.56
C PRO A 63 -3.78 6.95 17.13
N PRO A 64 -4.78 6.94 18.05
CA PRO A 64 -6.07 6.33 17.78
C PRO A 64 -6.97 7.18 16.86
N ALA A 65 -6.77 8.50 16.86
CA ALA A 65 -7.61 9.43 16.12
C ALA A 65 -7.03 9.79 14.76
N ARG A 66 -7.90 10.04 13.78
CA ARG A 66 -7.51 10.60 12.50
C ARG A 66 -6.94 12.01 12.71
N PRO A 67 -5.73 12.30 12.21
CA PRO A 67 -5.12 13.62 12.36
C PRO A 67 -5.79 14.68 11.48
N GLY A 68 -5.86 15.89 11.97
CA GLY A 68 -6.20 17.08 11.16
C GLY A 68 -5.05 17.52 10.25
N PRO A 69 -5.29 18.46 9.32
CA PRO A 69 -4.28 18.91 8.34
C PRO A 69 -3.01 19.51 8.96
N ASP A 70 -3.13 20.11 10.13
CA ASP A 70 -2.01 20.74 10.84
C ASP A 70 -1.29 19.79 11.82
N ASP A 71 -1.80 18.57 11.97
CA ASP A 71 -1.23 17.57 12.86
C ASP A 71 0.11 17.04 12.32
N PRO A 72 1.12 16.85 13.18
CA PRO A 72 2.39 16.22 12.79
C PRO A 72 2.21 14.84 12.13
N LEU A 73 1.25 14.04 12.57
CA LEU A 73 0.96 12.73 11.97
C LEU A 73 0.43 12.87 10.55
N PHE A 74 -0.45 13.85 10.26
CA PHE A 74 -0.93 14.08 8.88
C PHE A 74 0.25 14.42 7.96
N ARG A 75 1.09 15.38 8.37
CA ARG A 75 2.28 15.76 7.60
C ARG A 75 3.24 14.59 7.40
N PHE A 76 3.37 13.73 8.41
CA PHE A 76 4.18 12.53 8.32
C PHE A 76 3.60 11.56 7.29
N ILE A 77 2.29 11.24 7.35
CA ILE A 77 1.61 10.36 6.37
C ILE A 77 1.80 10.89 4.94
N VAL A 78 1.64 12.20 4.73
CA VAL A 78 1.84 12.82 3.42
C VAL A 78 3.29 12.68 2.93
N ARG A 79 4.26 12.89 3.80
CA ARG A 79 5.68 12.67 3.48
C ARG A 79 5.92 11.21 3.10
N ARG A 80 5.39 10.28 3.90
CA ARG A 80 5.54 8.84 3.65
C ARG A 80 4.84 8.39 2.36
N LEU A 81 3.78 9.07 1.93
CA LEU A 81 3.18 8.85 0.61
C LEU A 81 4.18 9.14 -0.51
N ILE A 82 4.87 10.28 -0.45
CA ILE A 82 5.89 10.65 -1.43
C ILE A 82 7.02 9.62 -1.44
N ASP A 83 7.48 9.19 -0.26
CA ASP A 83 8.50 8.16 -0.11
C ASP A 83 8.05 6.81 -0.73
N SER A 84 6.76 6.44 -0.54
CA SER A 84 6.20 5.19 -1.06
C SER A 84 6.13 5.14 -2.59
N TRP A 85 6.08 6.29 -3.22
CA TRP A 85 6.12 6.39 -4.68
C TRP A 85 7.52 6.20 -5.26
N HIS A 86 8.57 6.31 -4.43
CA HIS A 86 9.95 6.14 -4.86
C HIS A 86 10.25 6.86 -6.20
N VAL A 87 9.95 8.15 -6.22
CA VAL A 87 10.07 9.00 -7.44
C VAL A 87 11.50 8.98 -7.97
N PRO A 88 11.71 8.84 -9.31
CA PRO A 88 10.67 8.69 -10.36
C PRO A 88 10.26 7.22 -10.61
N TRP A 89 11.02 6.24 -10.10
CA TRP A 89 10.97 4.85 -10.54
C TRP A 89 9.67 4.12 -10.17
N GLY A 90 9.11 4.38 -9.00
CA GLY A 90 7.84 3.78 -8.58
C GLY A 90 6.67 4.33 -9.39
N VAL A 91 6.63 5.65 -9.61
CA VAL A 91 5.63 6.30 -10.47
C VAL A 91 5.68 5.73 -11.89
N LEU A 92 6.90 5.60 -12.46
CA LEU A 92 7.09 5.00 -13.78
C LEU A 92 6.65 3.52 -13.81
N ARG A 93 6.86 2.77 -12.72
CA ARG A 93 6.41 1.38 -12.62
C ARG A 93 4.89 1.29 -12.68
N TYR A 94 4.17 2.07 -11.85
CA TYR A 94 2.71 2.14 -11.90
C TYR A 94 2.23 2.49 -13.30
N TYR A 95 2.77 3.54 -13.90
CA TYR A 95 2.38 3.98 -15.22
C TYR A 95 2.62 2.92 -16.30
N ARG A 96 3.78 2.26 -16.28
CA ARG A 96 4.09 1.17 -17.23
C ARG A 96 3.13 -0.02 -17.08
N TRP A 97 2.69 -0.33 -15.87
CA TRP A 97 1.78 -1.44 -15.60
C TRP A 97 0.35 -1.07 -15.94
N MET A 98 -0.09 0.15 -15.64
CA MET A 98 -1.41 0.66 -16.04
C MET A 98 -1.63 0.62 -17.56
N ARG A 99 -0.61 0.95 -18.35
CA ARG A 99 -0.67 1.00 -19.81
C ARG A 99 -0.77 -0.35 -20.50
N ARG A 100 -0.50 -1.44 -19.80
CA ARG A 100 -0.54 -2.77 -20.41
C ARG A 100 -2.00 -3.23 -20.53
N PRO A 101 -2.49 -3.44 -21.78
CA PRO A 101 -3.82 -3.97 -22.02
C PRO A 101 -3.87 -5.46 -21.65
N ASP A 102 -2.77 -6.18 -21.85
CA ASP A 102 -2.64 -7.60 -21.59
C ASP A 102 -2.58 -7.85 -20.07
N GLN A 103 -3.72 -8.30 -19.54
CA GLN A 103 -3.87 -8.61 -18.12
C GLN A 103 -3.11 -9.89 -17.76
N ASP A 104 -3.08 -10.86 -18.64
CA ASP A 104 -2.48 -12.19 -18.40
C ASP A 104 -0.98 -12.06 -18.20
N LEU A 105 -0.31 -11.32 -19.09
CA LEU A 105 1.12 -11.06 -18.95
C LEU A 105 1.45 -10.29 -17.66
N LEU A 106 0.57 -9.37 -17.25
CA LEU A 106 0.74 -8.60 -16.04
C LEU A 106 0.60 -9.49 -14.79
N ARG A 107 -0.40 -10.35 -14.79
CA ARG A 107 -0.66 -11.33 -13.72
C ARG A 107 0.45 -12.36 -13.63
N GLN A 108 0.86 -12.94 -14.75
CA GLN A 108 1.99 -13.87 -14.80
C GLN A 108 3.26 -13.25 -14.22
N ARG A 109 3.59 -12.01 -14.55
CA ARG A 109 4.74 -11.29 -13.98
C ARG A 109 4.59 -11.08 -12.49
N THR A 110 3.40 -10.75 -12.01
CA THR A 110 3.10 -10.62 -10.58
C THR A 110 3.36 -11.94 -9.87
N VAL A 111 2.83 -13.02 -10.40
CA VAL A 111 2.97 -14.36 -9.80
C VAL A 111 4.42 -14.85 -9.89
N ALA A 112 5.03 -14.82 -11.07
CA ALA A 112 6.36 -15.39 -11.26
C ALA A 112 7.49 -14.57 -10.63
N ALA A 113 7.37 -13.24 -10.61
CA ALA A 113 8.47 -12.39 -10.15
C ALA A 113 8.20 -11.76 -8.77
N MET A 114 6.96 -11.38 -8.46
CA MET A 114 6.67 -10.65 -7.22
C MET A 114 6.30 -11.57 -6.07
N TRP A 115 5.50 -12.62 -6.31
CA TRP A 115 5.10 -13.54 -5.26
C TRP A 115 6.29 -14.19 -4.52
N PRO A 116 7.32 -14.73 -5.18
CA PRO A 116 8.48 -15.26 -4.48
C PRO A 116 9.18 -14.23 -3.58
N GLN A 117 9.22 -12.97 -4.00
CA GLN A 117 9.82 -11.90 -3.21
C GLN A 117 8.96 -11.53 -1.99
N VAL A 118 7.63 -11.49 -2.16
CA VAL A 118 6.70 -11.28 -1.04
C VAL A 118 6.84 -12.41 -0.04
N LYS A 119 6.80 -13.66 -0.52
CA LYS A 119 6.98 -14.85 0.31
C LYS A 119 8.29 -14.78 1.11
N HIS A 120 9.40 -14.51 0.45
CA HIS A 120 10.70 -14.37 1.10
C HIS A 120 10.71 -13.26 2.16
N SER A 121 10.07 -12.12 1.90
CA SER A 121 9.95 -11.03 2.88
C SER A 121 9.23 -11.50 4.15
N ILE A 122 8.07 -12.16 3.97
CA ILE A 122 7.28 -12.68 5.10
C ILE A 122 8.03 -13.77 5.87
N ASP A 123 8.63 -14.72 5.16
CA ASP A 123 9.42 -15.82 5.77
C ASP A 123 10.61 -15.30 6.61
N THR A 124 11.11 -14.13 6.27
CA THR A 124 12.18 -13.44 7.03
C THR A 124 11.64 -12.45 8.08
N GLY A 125 10.35 -12.53 8.42
CA GLY A 125 9.70 -11.71 9.46
C GLY A 125 9.46 -10.25 9.08
N ARG A 126 9.55 -9.91 7.79
CA ARG A 126 9.39 -8.53 7.30
C ARG A 126 8.08 -8.36 6.55
N PRO A 127 7.14 -7.52 7.03
CA PRO A 127 5.98 -7.14 6.25
C PRO A 127 6.39 -6.51 4.91
N ALA A 128 5.61 -6.78 3.87
CA ALA A 128 5.92 -6.43 2.49
C ALA A 128 4.94 -5.36 1.97
N PRO A 129 5.33 -4.08 1.84
CA PRO A 129 4.48 -3.07 1.22
C PRO A 129 4.28 -3.38 -0.26
N LEU A 130 3.02 -3.40 -0.70
CA LEU A 130 2.62 -3.73 -2.06
C LEU A 130 1.96 -2.53 -2.73
N GLY A 131 2.42 -2.24 -3.95
CA GLY A 131 1.66 -1.42 -4.88
C GLY A 131 0.68 -2.32 -5.64
N VAL A 132 -0.59 -1.98 -5.57
CA VAL A 132 -1.69 -2.71 -6.22
C VAL A 132 -2.14 -1.93 -7.45
N VAL A 133 -2.09 -2.55 -8.62
CA VAL A 133 -2.52 -1.96 -9.88
C VAL A 133 -3.97 -2.35 -10.14
N THR A 134 -4.82 -1.35 -10.21
CA THR A 134 -6.26 -1.50 -10.48
C THR A 134 -6.67 -0.84 -11.80
N VAL A 135 -5.92 0.17 -12.22
CA VAL A 135 -6.23 0.98 -13.40
C VAL A 135 -5.70 0.34 -14.68
N ALA A 136 -6.53 0.34 -15.74
CA ALA A 136 -6.16 0.02 -17.12
C ALA A 136 -6.25 1.30 -17.96
N SER A 137 -5.18 2.09 -18.05
CA SER A 137 -5.20 3.35 -18.79
C SER A 137 -3.81 3.86 -19.13
N ALA A 138 -3.71 4.56 -20.25
CA ALA A 138 -2.53 5.33 -20.63
C ALA A 138 -2.54 6.78 -20.07
N ASN A 139 -3.60 7.18 -19.36
CA ASN A 139 -3.69 8.51 -18.76
C ASN A 139 -2.91 8.56 -17.44
N PRO A 140 -1.79 9.31 -17.35
CA PRO A 140 -0.98 9.40 -16.13
C PRO A 140 -1.72 10.06 -14.95
N LEU A 141 -2.77 10.84 -15.20
CA LEU A 141 -3.56 11.46 -14.14
C LEU A 141 -4.36 10.45 -13.31
N LEU A 142 -4.51 9.22 -13.82
CA LEU A 142 -5.19 8.13 -13.12
C LEU A 142 -4.27 7.30 -12.22
N ILE A 143 -2.97 7.61 -12.12
CA ILE A 143 -2.05 6.89 -11.24
C ILE A 143 -2.53 6.85 -9.80
N GLY A 144 -3.12 7.94 -9.32
CA GLY A 144 -3.65 8.05 -7.96
C GLY A 144 -4.88 7.16 -7.66
N HIS A 145 -5.44 6.48 -8.65
CA HIS A 145 -6.53 5.51 -8.48
C HIS A 145 -6.01 4.08 -8.21
N ASN A 146 -4.70 3.83 -8.34
CA ASN A 146 -4.11 2.60 -7.85
C ASN A 146 -4.03 2.63 -6.32
N HIS A 147 -3.75 1.47 -5.71
CA HIS A 147 -3.79 1.33 -4.27
C HIS A 147 -2.46 0.85 -3.68
N GLN A 148 -2.30 0.97 -2.38
CA GLN A 148 -1.17 0.38 -1.64
C GLN A 148 -1.67 -0.29 -0.37
N VAL A 149 -1.14 -1.48 -0.09
CA VAL A 149 -1.44 -2.30 1.08
C VAL A 149 -0.15 -2.84 1.70
N LEU A 150 -0.21 -3.32 2.94
CA LEU A 150 0.91 -3.99 3.59
C LEU A 150 0.61 -5.48 3.75
N CYS A 151 1.28 -6.33 2.99
CA CYS A 151 1.21 -7.77 3.20
C CYS A 151 2.00 -8.13 4.47
N TYR A 152 1.34 -8.85 5.40
CA TYR A 152 1.94 -9.27 6.66
C TYR A 152 1.91 -10.79 6.87
N GLY A 153 1.27 -11.52 5.98
CA GLY A 153 1.23 -12.98 6.04
C GLY A 153 0.72 -13.59 4.74
N TYR A 154 0.90 -14.88 4.62
CA TYR A 154 0.32 -15.68 3.55
C TYR A 154 -0.09 -17.07 4.03
N GLN A 155 -1.04 -17.67 3.34
CA GLN A 155 -1.45 -19.06 3.48
C GLN A 155 -1.52 -19.70 2.10
N THR A 156 -1.04 -20.95 1.98
CA THR A 156 -1.20 -21.74 0.75
C THR A 156 -1.98 -23.02 1.06
N GLU A 157 -3.03 -23.26 0.28
CA GLU A 157 -3.90 -24.44 0.36
C GLU A 157 -4.06 -25.03 -1.06
N GLY A 158 -3.50 -26.22 -1.29
CA GLY A 158 -3.30 -26.71 -2.65
C GLY A 158 -2.45 -25.74 -3.47
N SER A 159 -2.94 -25.32 -4.63
CA SER A 159 -2.33 -24.28 -5.47
C SER A 159 -2.72 -22.85 -5.07
N GLN A 160 -3.79 -22.68 -4.28
CA GLN A 160 -4.28 -21.37 -3.86
C GLN A 160 -3.33 -20.65 -2.91
N VAL A 161 -3.05 -19.38 -3.17
CA VAL A 161 -2.33 -18.47 -2.28
C VAL A 161 -3.28 -17.39 -1.79
N ARG A 162 -3.29 -17.15 -0.47
CA ARG A 162 -4.02 -16.06 0.19
C ARG A 162 -3.01 -15.17 0.89
N LEU A 163 -2.92 -13.90 0.52
CA LEU A 163 -2.11 -12.88 1.18
C LEU A 163 -2.96 -12.16 2.22
N ALA A 164 -2.55 -12.19 3.48
CA ALA A 164 -3.14 -11.37 4.54
C ALA A 164 -2.54 -9.96 4.44
N VAL A 165 -3.39 -8.94 4.31
CA VAL A 165 -2.94 -7.57 4.07
C VAL A 165 -3.61 -6.57 5.01
N TYR A 166 -2.87 -5.56 5.46
CA TYR A 166 -3.43 -4.35 6.01
C TYR A 166 -3.82 -3.42 4.86
N ASP A 167 -5.12 -3.17 4.75
CA ASP A 167 -5.69 -2.21 3.82
C ASP A 167 -6.05 -0.91 4.55
N PRO A 168 -5.38 0.22 4.29
CA PRO A 168 -5.72 1.49 4.91
C PRO A 168 -7.17 1.93 4.71
N ASN A 169 -7.85 1.48 3.64
CA ASN A 169 -9.25 1.83 3.40
C ASN A 169 -10.20 1.07 4.34
N SER A 170 -9.83 -0.15 4.75
CA SER A 170 -10.59 -0.95 5.71
C SER A 170 -10.28 -0.59 7.17
N GLY A 171 -9.15 0.11 7.41
CA GLY A 171 -8.68 0.38 8.77
C GLY A 171 -8.06 -0.86 9.44
N PRO A 172 -8.22 -1.04 10.76
CA PRO A 172 -7.56 -2.10 11.54
C PRO A 172 -8.29 -3.46 11.43
N ASP A 173 -8.49 -3.95 10.22
CA ASP A 173 -9.17 -5.22 9.92
C ASP A 173 -8.14 -6.31 9.56
N ASP A 174 -8.14 -7.42 10.32
CA ASP A 174 -7.23 -8.57 10.13
C ASP A 174 -7.74 -9.57 9.08
N ALA A 175 -8.97 -9.41 8.56
CA ALA A 175 -9.61 -10.33 7.63
C ALA A 175 -9.43 -9.95 6.15
N VAL A 176 -8.64 -8.93 5.86
CA VAL A 176 -8.45 -8.45 4.49
C VAL A 176 -7.45 -9.34 3.73
N LEU A 177 -7.88 -9.84 2.57
CA LEU A 177 -7.15 -10.81 1.78
C LEU A 177 -7.04 -10.40 0.31
N ILE A 178 -5.95 -10.84 -0.32
CA ILE A 178 -5.80 -10.95 -1.78
C ILE A 178 -5.48 -12.42 -2.07
N SER A 179 -6.24 -13.06 -2.97
CA SER A 179 -6.07 -14.48 -3.27
C SER A 179 -5.82 -14.69 -4.76
N PHE A 180 -5.02 -15.69 -5.11
CA PHE A 180 -4.73 -16.08 -6.48
C PHE A 180 -4.20 -17.52 -6.54
N ASP A 181 -4.25 -18.11 -7.73
CA ASP A 181 -3.64 -19.41 -7.99
C ASP A 181 -2.41 -19.24 -8.92
N PRO A 182 -1.18 -19.48 -8.43
CA PRO A 182 0.02 -19.34 -9.24
C PRO A 182 0.22 -20.46 -10.29
N VAL A 183 -0.53 -21.55 -10.20
CA VAL A 183 -0.39 -22.73 -11.08
C VAL A 183 -1.47 -22.77 -12.15
N GLN A 184 -2.54 -22.01 -11.99
CA GLN A 184 -3.65 -21.97 -12.93
C GLN A 184 -3.15 -21.56 -14.31
N SER A 185 -3.28 -22.48 -15.27
CA SER A 185 -3.04 -22.22 -16.69
C SER A 185 -4.14 -21.31 -17.25
N GLY A 186 -3.79 -20.24 -17.86
CA GLY A 186 -4.69 -19.19 -18.28
C GLY A 186 -4.54 -17.94 -17.41
N ASP A 187 -5.63 -17.24 -17.18
CA ASP A 187 -5.64 -15.99 -16.45
C ASP A 187 -5.76 -16.23 -14.92
N PRO A 188 -4.66 -16.10 -14.13
CA PRO A 188 -4.76 -16.17 -12.68
C PRO A 188 -5.56 -14.96 -12.17
N GLU A 189 -6.82 -15.18 -11.87
CA GLU A 189 -7.69 -14.15 -11.35
C GLU A 189 -7.29 -13.80 -9.91
N PHE A 190 -7.11 -12.50 -9.64
CA PHE A 190 -6.97 -12.02 -8.29
C PHE A 190 -8.35 -11.75 -7.69
N THR A 191 -8.72 -12.54 -6.68
CA THR A 191 -9.89 -12.24 -5.85
C THR A 191 -9.44 -11.49 -4.59
N HIS A 192 -10.27 -10.58 -4.08
CA HIS A 192 -9.94 -9.78 -2.91
C HIS A 192 -11.18 -9.22 -2.22
N ASN A 193 -11.02 -8.89 -0.94
CA ASN A 193 -12.00 -8.11 -0.16
C ASN A 193 -11.45 -6.74 0.28
N LEU A 194 -10.48 -6.19 -0.46
CA LEU A 194 -10.03 -4.82 -0.27
C LEU A 194 -11.20 -3.84 -0.38
N ASN A 195 -11.20 -2.80 0.43
CA ASN A 195 -12.21 -1.75 0.34
C ASN A 195 -11.89 -0.77 -0.81
N ILE A 196 -11.91 -1.30 -2.04
CA ILE A 196 -11.72 -0.59 -3.31
C ILE A 196 -12.81 -1.06 -4.29
N GLY A 197 -13.29 -0.15 -5.14
CA GLY A 197 -14.35 -0.46 -6.13
C GLY A 197 -13.84 -1.08 -7.44
N TRP A 198 -12.60 -1.59 -7.51
CA TRP A 198 -11.95 -2.01 -8.73
C TRP A 198 -11.26 -3.37 -8.58
N PRO A 199 -11.21 -4.20 -9.63
CA PRO A 199 -10.47 -5.45 -9.60
C PRO A 199 -8.96 -5.22 -9.45
N VAL A 200 -8.29 -6.11 -8.75
CA VAL A 200 -6.82 -6.16 -8.72
C VAL A 200 -6.34 -6.75 -10.03
N ARG A 201 -5.51 -6.02 -10.77
CA ARG A 201 -4.90 -6.47 -12.02
C ARG A 201 -3.51 -7.05 -11.82
N ALA A 202 -2.80 -6.52 -10.83
CA ALA A 202 -1.43 -6.93 -10.50
C ALA A 202 -1.01 -6.31 -9.17
N PHE A 203 0.08 -6.83 -8.58
CA PHE A 203 0.77 -6.16 -7.48
C PHE A 203 2.29 -6.25 -7.64
N PHE A 204 2.99 -5.36 -6.98
CA PHE A 204 4.46 -5.37 -6.92
C PHE A 204 4.97 -4.86 -5.58
N LEU A 205 6.16 -5.31 -5.17
CA LEU A 205 6.83 -4.79 -3.98
C LEU A 205 7.21 -3.32 -4.17
N THR A 206 6.86 -2.49 -3.21
CA THR A 206 7.36 -1.11 -3.09
C THR A 206 8.63 -1.10 -2.24
N ARG A 207 9.58 -0.26 -2.62
CA ARG A 207 10.81 -0.09 -1.85
C ARG A 207 10.51 0.73 -0.59
N TYR A 208 10.68 0.12 0.57
CA TYR A 208 10.51 0.78 1.84
C TYR A 208 11.87 1.14 2.45
N SER A 209 11.97 2.36 2.99
CA SER A 209 13.05 2.81 3.85
C SER A 209 12.46 3.31 5.16
N PRO A 210 12.95 2.87 6.32
CA PRO A 210 12.43 3.29 7.63
C PRO A 210 12.51 4.80 7.84
N ALA A 211 11.51 5.35 8.55
CA ALA A 211 11.53 6.70 9.06
C ALA A 211 11.05 6.74 10.51
N GLN A 212 11.38 7.81 11.22
CA GLN A 212 10.97 8.01 12.60
C GLN A 212 9.57 8.63 12.63
N PRO A 213 8.53 7.94 13.19
CA PRO A 213 7.20 8.51 13.31
C PRO A 213 7.13 9.60 14.39
N PRO A 214 6.17 10.54 14.31
CA PRO A 214 5.98 11.54 15.36
C PRO A 214 5.65 10.89 16.70
N GLY A 215 6.15 11.46 17.79
CA GLY A 215 6.02 10.91 19.15
C GLY A 215 7.07 9.87 19.52
N ALA A 216 7.94 9.47 18.59
CA ALA A 216 9.07 8.63 18.90
C ALA A 216 10.12 9.39 19.74
N PRO A 217 10.73 8.78 20.77
CA PRO A 217 11.85 9.41 21.46
C PRO A 217 12.98 9.65 20.44
N THR A 218 13.51 10.85 20.44
CA THR A 218 14.77 11.16 19.73
C THR A 218 15.89 10.34 20.36
N ARG A 219 16.53 9.49 19.58
CA ARG A 219 17.75 8.79 19.99
C ARG A 219 18.91 9.74 20.01
#